data_807fb73f88e63604f21aa0425dc8005f
#
_entry.id   807fb73f88e63604f21aa0425dc8005f
#
_cell.length_a   1.000
_cell.length_b   1.000
_cell.length_c   1.000
_cell.angle_alpha   90.00
_cell.angle_beta   90.00
_cell.angle_gamma   90.00
#
_symmetry.space_group_name_H-M   'P 1'
#
loop_
_entity.id
_entity.type
_entity.pdbx_description
1 polymer ?
#
loop_
_entity_poly.entity_id
_entity_poly.type
_entity_poly.pdbx_seq_one_letter_code
_entity_poly.pdbx_strand_id
1 'polypeptide(L)'
;APSANTSSNGNVVVTFTSPVDVITIEYGNHGAAPANPTQQLISIHDINLCRPVANLAVTKISSIISDPVNGGTNPKAIPGAVMQYCITLTNPDSGTARSVVIADTVPVTTTFIPGSIRSGSNCASAVTIEDDGAAGADESDPDGASFASGTIGARSTAIGPTSTRAFIFQAVVN
;
A
#
# COMPACT_ATOMS: atom_id res chain seq x y z
N ALA A 1 -30.03 16.90 5.60
CA ALA A 1 -30.04 16.58 7.03
C ALA A 1 -31.05 15.45 7.26
N PRO A 2 -30.71 14.39 8.02
CA PRO A 2 -31.67 13.36 8.36
C PRO A 2 -32.81 13.97 9.18
N SER A 3 -34.03 13.62 8.85
CA SER A 3 -35.20 14.08 9.60
C SER A 3 -35.26 13.38 10.96
N ALA A 4 -35.36 14.18 12.01
CA ALA A 4 -35.59 13.63 13.35
C ALA A 4 -36.98 13.01 13.44
N ASN A 5 -37.07 11.77 13.91
CA ASN A 5 -38.35 11.19 14.29
C ASN A 5 -38.71 11.68 15.69
N THR A 6 -39.81 12.36 15.83
CA THR A 6 -40.29 12.95 17.06
C THR A 6 -41.21 12.04 17.89
N SER A 7 -41.40 10.77 17.46
CA SER A 7 -42.21 9.83 18.24
C SER A 7 -41.40 9.24 19.40
N SER A 8 -42.05 8.95 20.52
CA SER A 8 -41.41 8.36 21.72
C SER A 8 -40.79 6.99 21.50
N ASN A 9 -41.04 6.35 20.35
CA ASN A 9 -40.50 5.06 19.94
C ASN A 9 -39.76 5.15 18.60
N GLY A 10 -39.25 6.32 18.26
CA GLY A 10 -38.59 6.54 16.98
C GLY A 10 -37.14 6.03 16.97
N ASN A 11 -36.84 5.19 16.00
CA ASN A 11 -35.46 4.86 15.65
C ASN A 11 -35.01 5.76 14.50
N VAL A 12 -33.83 6.35 14.66
CA VAL A 12 -33.17 7.07 13.58
C VAL A 12 -32.03 6.20 13.06
N VAL A 13 -32.09 5.85 11.78
CA VAL A 13 -30.99 5.17 11.11
C VAL A 13 -30.29 6.18 10.21
N VAL A 14 -29.00 6.35 10.41
CA VAL A 14 -28.15 7.23 9.58
C VAL A 14 -27.16 6.34 8.86
N THR A 15 -27.19 6.39 7.53
CA THR A 15 -26.23 5.68 6.67
C THR A 15 -25.37 6.69 5.95
N PHE A 16 -24.06 6.50 6.05
CA PHE A 16 -23.08 7.31 5.32
C PHE A 16 -22.61 6.52 4.10
N THR A 17 -22.70 7.12 2.93
CA THR A 17 -22.23 6.53 1.67
C THR A 17 -20.75 6.73 1.43
N SER A 18 -20.10 7.59 2.26
CA SER A 18 -18.66 7.84 2.24
C SER A 18 -18.14 7.77 3.68
N PRO A 19 -16.85 7.45 3.87
CA PRO A 19 -16.22 7.49 5.19
C PRO A 19 -16.38 8.85 5.85
N VAL A 20 -16.64 8.86 7.15
CA VAL A 20 -16.72 10.06 7.98
C VAL A 20 -15.77 9.89 9.17
N ASP A 21 -15.07 10.97 9.52
CA ASP A 21 -14.10 10.95 10.62
C ASP A 21 -14.75 11.29 11.97
N VAL A 22 -15.83 12.08 11.93
CA VAL A 22 -16.51 12.55 13.13
C VAL A 22 -18.02 12.51 12.91
N ILE A 23 -18.74 11.98 13.88
CA ILE A 23 -20.20 12.03 13.98
C ILE A 23 -20.53 12.81 15.23
N THR A 24 -21.20 13.95 15.05
CA THR A 24 -21.73 14.73 16.17
C THR A 24 -23.23 14.50 16.29
N ILE A 25 -23.66 14.09 17.47
CA ILE A 25 -25.07 13.91 17.80
C ILE A 25 -25.49 14.97 18.79
N GLU A 26 -26.30 15.90 18.32
CA GLU A 26 -26.92 16.90 19.18
C GLU A 26 -28.26 16.39 19.69
N TYR A 27 -28.41 16.45 20.99
CA TYR A 27 -29.60 15.98 21.69
C TYR A 27 -30.13 17.09 22.60
N GLY A 28 -31.41 17.40 22.48
CA GLY A 28 -32.02 18.44 23.27
C GLY A 28 -33.51 18.63 22.98
N ASN A 29 -34.15 19.49 23.75
CA ASN A 29 -35.53 19.87 23.52
C ASN A 29 -35.65 20.90 22.41
N HIS A 30 -36.66 20.72 21.58
CA HIS A 30 -37.10 21.79 20.66
C HIS A 30 -37.66 22.95 21.48
N GLY A 31 -37.41 24.17 21.05
CA GLY A 31 -37.74 25.40 21.79
C GLY A 31 -39.23 25.66 22.12
N ALA A 32 -40.14 24.79 21.68
CA ALA A 32 -41.56 24.81 22.05
C ALA A 32 -41.93 23.76 23.12
N ALA A 33 -40.98 22.98 23.63
CA ALA A 33 -41.22 22.03 24.70
C ALA A 33 -41.40 22.73 26.05
N PRO A 34 -42.31 22.27 26.92
CA PRO A 34 -42.45 22.81 28.26
C PRO A 34 -41.11 22.80 29.00
N ALA A 35 -40.84 23.90 29.69
CA ALA A 35 -39.60 24.05 30.41
C ALA A 35 -39.35 22.84 31.31
N ASN A 36 -38.29 22.11 31.06
CA ASN A 36 -37.73 21.07 31.89
C ASN A 36 -38.48 19.75 31.95
N PRO A 37 -38.38 18.87 30.95
CA PRO A 37 -38.61 17.46 31.20
C PRO A 37 -37.52 16.95 32.13
N THR A 38 -37.94 16.33 33.24
CA THR A 38 -37.07 15.92 34.32
C THR A 38 -36.08 14.82 33.96
N GLN A 39 -36.27 14.12 32.82
CA GLN A 39 -35.34 13.13 32.31
C GLN A 39 -35.46 13.03 30.80
N GLN A 40 -34.33 13.17 30.14
CA GLN A 40 -34.19 12.88 28.72
C GLN A 40 -33.10 11.85 28.57
N LEU A 41 -33.39 10.78 27.85
CA LEU A 41 -32.44 9.71 27.59
C LEU A 41 -32.33 9.52 26.08
N ILE A 42 -31.10 9.44 25.61
CA ILE A 42 -30.78 8.93 24.29
C ILE A 42 -29.98 7.65 24.47
N SER A 43 -30.36 6.60 23.77
CA SER A 43 -29.57 5.38 23.70
C SER A 43 -28.96 5.31 22.31
N ILE A 44 -27.65 5.17 22.27
CA ILE A 44 -26.89 4.94 21.03
C ILE A 44 -26.47 3.49 21.07
N HIS A 45 -26.95 2.72 20.12
CA HIS A 45 -26.60 1.30 19.99
C HIS A 45 -26.47 0.95 18.51
N ASP A 46 -25.97 -0.26 18.22
CA ASP A 46 -25.78 -0.77 16.87
C ASP A 46 -24.87 0.13 16.01
N ILE A 47 -23.81 0.68 16.61
CA ILE A 47 -22.79 1.41 15.84
C ILE A 47 -22.01 0.39 15.02
N ASN A 48 -22.29 0.36 13.71
CA ASN A 48 -21.54 -0.46 12.77
C ASN A 48 -20.48 0.40 12.06
N LEU A 49 -19.22 0.16 12.40
CA LEU A 49 -18.09 0.87 11.82
C LEU A 49 -17.50 0.02 10.69
N CYS A 50 -17.65 0.48 9.45
CA CYS A 50 -16.90 -0.09 8.33
C CYS A 50 -15.43 0.34 8.45
N ARG A 51 -14.58 -0.57 8.92
CA ARG A 51 -13.14 -0.34 8.91
C ARG A 51 -12.62 -0.47 7.48
N PRO A 52 -11.94 0.54 6.92
CA PRO A 52 -11.28 0.39 5.65
C PRO A 52 -10.26 -0.75 5.71
N VAL A 53 -10.34 -1.68 4.78
CA VAL A 53 -9.38 -2.78 4.64
C VAL A 53 -8.41 -2.48 3.51
N ALA A 54 -7.23 -3.07 3.56
CA ALA A 54 -6.24 -3.05 2.50
C ALA A 54 -5.78 -4.48 2.24
N ASN A 55 -6.02 -4.99 1.03
CA ASN A 55 -5.52 -6.26 0.55
C ASN A 55 -4.58 -5.99 -0.61
N LEU A 56 -3.29 -6.24 -0.41
CA LEU A 56 -2.29 -6.01 -1.44
C LEU A 56 -2.29 -7.14 -2.45
N ALA A 57 -2.40 -6.79 -3.73
CA ALA A 57 -2.04 -7.67 -4.83
C ALA A 57 -0.55 -7.50 -5.15
N VAL A 58 0.16 -8.62 -5.27
CA VAL A 58 1.59 -8.62 -5.57
C VAL A 58 1.80 -9.34 -6.90
N THR A 59 2.58 -8.72 -7.79
CA THR A 59 3.01 -9.33 -9.05
C THR A 59 4.53 -9.20 -9.19
N LYS A 60 5.15 -10.22 -9.79
CA LYS A 60 6.57 -10.18 -10.16
C LYS A 60 6.70 -10.54 -11.63
N ILE A 61 7.40 -9.70 -12.38
CA ILE A 61 7.75 -9.94 -13.78
C ILE A 61 9.25 -9.83 -13.96
N SER A 62 9.77 -10.45 -15.00
CA SER A 62 11.17 -10.32 -15.39
C SER A 62 11.29 -10.04 -16.88
N SER A 63 12.32 -9.31 -17.25
CA SER A 63 12.69 -9.03 -18.64
C SER A 63 14.20 -9.08 -18.80
N ILE A 64 14.68 -9.44 -19.99
CA ILE A 64 16.09 -9.37 -20.31
C ILE A 64 16.34 -8.00 -20.91
N ILE A 65 17.28 -7.24 -20.36
CA ILE A 65 17.56 -5.87 -20.80
C ILE A 65 18.78 -5.79 -21.68
N SER A 66 19.70 -6.75 -21.59
CA SER A 66 20.85 -6.88 -22.50
C SER A 66 21.43 -8.29 -22.44
N ASP A 67 22.16 -8.67 -23.49
CA ASP A 67 22.99 -9.89 -23.50
C ASP A 67 24.35 -9.62 -24.14
N PRO A 68 25.35 -10.48 -23.92
CA PRO A 68 26.72 -10.29 -24.44
C PRO A 68 26.83 -10.33 -25.98
N VAL A 69 25.83 -10.87 -26.68
CA VAL A 69 25.88 -11.05 -28.15
C VAL A 69 25.13 -9.93 -28.86
N ASN A 70 23.91 -9.61 -28.37
CA ASN A 70 22.99 -8.69 -29.06
C ASN A 70 22.90 -7.31 -28.37
N GLY A 71 23.56 -7.16 -27.21
CA GLY A 71 23.37 -5.96 -26.39
C GLY A 71 21.91 -5.79 -25.97
N GLY A 72 21.36 -4.60 -26.14
CA GLY A 72 19.94 -4.30 -25.84
C GLY A 72 18.98 -4.62 -26.99
N THR A 73 19.45 -5.10 -28.13
CA THR A 73 18.60 -5.34 -29.32
C THR A 73 18.16 -6.82 -29.36
N ASN A 74 16.89 -7.08 -29.02
CA ASN A 74 16.34 -8.43 -28.97
C ASN A 74 17.16 -9.42 -28.11
N PRO A 75 17.47 -9.03 -26.85
CA PRO A 75 18.38 -9.79 -25.99
C PRO A 75 17.80 -11.15 -25.62
N LYS A 76 18.70 -12.12 -25.36
CA LYS A 76 18.37 -13.50 -25.02
C LYS A 76 18.86 -13.83 -23.61
N ALA A 77 18.14 -14.76 -22.93
CA ALA A 77 18.53 -15.29 -21.63
C ALA A 77 19.68 -16.28 -21.78
N ILE A 78 20.87 -15.79 -22.05
CA ILE A 78 22.11 -16.59 -22.12
C ILE A 78 23.04 -16.19 -20.98
N PRO A 79 24.04 -17.01 -20.63
CA PRO A 79 25.03 -16.64 -19.64
C PRO A 79 25.64 -15.27 -19.90
N GLY A 80 25.69 -14.42 -18.86
CA GLY A 80 26.12 -13.03 -18.94
C GLY A 80 25.01 -12.03 -19.34
N ALA A 81 23.80 -12.49 -19.65
CA ALA A 81 22.67 -11.57 -19.90
C ALA A 81 22.23 -10.88 -18.62
N VAL A 82 21.84 -9.62 -18.73
CA VAL A 82 21.28 -8.84 -17.62
C VAL A 82 19.77 -8.94 -17.65
N MET A 83 19.22 -9.47 -16.56
CA MET A 83 17.77 -9.54 -16.33
C MET A 83 17.37 -8.45 -15.36
N GLN A 84 16.23 -7.81 -15.62
CA GLN A 84 15.55 -6.93 -14.67
C GLN A 84 14.31 -7.64 -14.13
N TYR A 85 14.17 -7.64 -12.83
CA TYR A 85 12.97 -8.05 -12.13
C TYR A 85 12.20 -6.82 -11.68
N CYS A 86 10.88 -6.89 -11.73
CA CYS A 86 10.00 -5.88 -11.16
C CYS A 86 8.94 -6.53 -10.31
N ILE A 87 8.87 -6.07 -9.06
CA ILE A 87 7.84 -6.44 -8.09
C ILE A 87 6.90 -5.26 -7.95
N THR A 88 5.61 -5.49 -8.20
CA THR A 88 4.58 -4.47 -8.09
C THR A 88 3.59 -4.85 -7.00
N LEU A 89 3.33 -3.92 -6.09
CA LEU A 89 2.30 -4.02 -5.07
C LEU A 89 1.19 -3.05 -5.43
N THR A 90 -0.01 -3.55 -5.52
CA THR A 90 -1.20 -2.75 -5.78
C THR A 90 -2.16 -2.87 -4.61
N ASN A 91 -2.61 -1.75 -4.10
CA ASN A 91 -3.68 -1.68 -3.11
C ASN A 91 -4.98 -1.27 -3.83
N PRO A 92 -5.86 -2.20 -4.18
CA PRO A 92 -7.12 -1.88 -4.87
C PRO A 92 -8.19 -1.33 -3.93
N ASP A 93 -7.98 -1.42 -2.63
CA ASP A 93 -8.99 -1.16 -1.61
C ASP A 93 -8.99 0.29 -1.12
N SER A 94 -9.99 0.61 -0.28
CA SER A 94 -10.17 1.94 0.31
C SER A 94 -9.33 2.19 1.57
N GLY A 95 -8.73 1.14 2.16
CA GLY A 95 -7.84 1.27 3.30
C GLY A 95 -6.39 1.51 2.88
N THR A 96 -5.58 2.03 3.80
CA THR A 96 -4.13 2.15 3.60
C THR A 96 -3.42 0.93 4.17
N ALA A 97 -2.65 0.22 3.36
CA ALA A 97 -1.71 -0.78 3.84
C ALA A 97 -0.52 -0.08 4.52
N ARG A 98 -0.16 -0.51 5.72
CA ARG A 98 0.93 0.09 6.50
C ARG A 98 1.98 -0.95 6.85
N SER A 99 3.22 -0.50 7.02
CA SER A 99 4.35 -1.34 7.43
C SER A 99 4.52 -2.56 6.51
N VAL A 100 4.42 -2.32 5.20
CA VAL A 100 4.55 -3.36 4.17
C VAL A 100 6.02 -3.79 4.09
N VAL A 101 6.24 -5.09 4.14
CA VAL A 101 7.58 -5.69 3.99
C VAL A 101 7.54 -6.69 2.84
N ILE A 102 8.56 -6.63 1.99
CA ILE A 102 8.77 -7.54 0.87
C ILE A 102 10.05 -8.31 1.11
N ALA A 103 10.04 -9.59 0.78
CA ALA A 103 11.24 -10.41 0.69
C ALA A 103 11.18 -11.20 -0.61
N ASP A 104 12.20 -11.07 -1.44
CA ASP A 104 12.30 -11.77 -2.72
C ASP A 104 13.68 -12.40 -2.90
N THR A 105 13.72 -13.71 -2.98
CA THR A 105 14.97 -14.43 -3.18
C THR A 105 15.41 -14.33 -4.64
N VAL A 106 16.63 -13.86 -4.85
CA VAL A 106 17.27 -13.84 -6.17
C VAL A 106 17.47 -15.28 -6.66
N PRO A 107 17.05 -15.63 -7.89
CA PRO A 107 17.20 -16.97 -8.39
C PRO A 107 18.66 -17.46 -8.40
N VAL A 108 18.89 -18.67 -7.96
CA VAL A 108 20.24 -19.26 -7.84
C VAL A 108 21.02 -19.34 -9.16
N THR A 109 20.31 -19.27 -10.29
CA THR A 109 20.89 -19.22 -11.64
C THR A 109 21.29 -17.81 -12.07
N THR A 110 21.16 -16.82 -11.17
CA THR A 110 21.53 -15.44 -11.43
C THR A 110 22.34 -14.86 -10.29
N THR A 111 23.13 -13.85 -10.58
CA THR A 111 23.90 -13.09 -9.59
C THR A 111 23.39 -11.66 -9.53
N PHE A 112 23.00 -11.20 -8.35
CA PHE A 112 22.50 -9.84 -8.12
C PHE A 112 23.54 -8.78 -8.54
N ILE A 113 23.08 -7.68 -9.13
CA ILE A 113 23.92 -6.53 -9.49
C ILE A 113 23.77 -5.47 -8.39
N PRO A 114 24.81 -5.18 -7.58
CA PRO A 114 24.79 -4.13 -6.58
C PRO A 114 24.43 -2.75 -7.16
N GLY A 115 23.72 -1.93 -6.40
CA GLY A 115 23.29 -0.60 -6.81
C GLY A 115 22.16 -0.58 -7.83
N SER A 116 21.49 -1.74 -8.07
CA SER A 116 20.45 -1.85 -9.07
C SER A 116 19.04 -1.76 -8.51
N ILE A 117 18.86 -1.74 -7.19
CA ILE A 117 17.53 -1.66 -6.59
C ILE A 117 17.00 -0.23 -6.74
N ARG A 118 15.80 -0.12 -7.28
CA ARG A 118 15.10 1.15 -7.42
C ARG A 118 13.62 1.00 -7.11
N SER A 119 13.02 2.08 -6.65
CA SER A 119 11.58 2.13 -6.40
C SER A 119 10.88 3.22 -7.19
N GLY A 120 9.56 3.07 -7.28
CA GLY A 120 8.68 4.02 -7.95
C GLY A 120 7.22 3.62 -7.82
N SER A 121 6.34 4.35 -8.52
CA SER A 121 4.92 4.02 -8.57
C SER A 121 4.60 2.84 -9.51
N ASN A 122 5.48 2.55 -10.44
CA ASN A 122 5.39 1.41 -11.37
C ASN A 122 6.78 1.02 -11.86
N CYS A 123 6.92 -0.08 -12.59
CA CYS A 123 8.20 -0.58 -13.08
C CYS A 123 8.96 0.43 -13.95
N ALA A 124 8.25 1.16 -14.81
CA ALA A 124 8.86 2.12 -15.73
C ALA A 124 9.31 3.42 -15.03
N SER A 125 8.66 3.77 -13.93
CA SER A 125 8.97 4.96 -13.12
C SER A 125 9.81 4.67 -11.88
N ALA A 126 10.34 3.45 -11.74
CA ALA A 126 11.21 3.06 -10.64
C ALA A 126 12.60 3.64 -10.85
N VAL A 127 12.82 4.87 -10.40
CA VAL A 127 14.08 5.63 -10.58
C VAL A 127 14.73 6.03 -9.26
N THR A 128 14.00 5.96 -8.13
CA THR A 128 14.57 6.24 -6.81
C THR A 128 15.54 5.13 -6.42
N ILE A 129 16.77 5.47 -6.13
CA ILE A 129 17.81 4.51 -5.74
C ILE A 129 17.53 4.09 -4.29
N GLU A 130 17.40 2.77 -4.08
CA GLU A 130 17.10 2.18 -2.77
C GLU A 130 18.28 1.39 -2.21
N ASP A 131 19.26 1.05 -3.05
CA ASP A 131 20.46 0.32 -2.67
C ASP A 131 21.68 1.10 -3.21
N ASP A 132 22.54 1.58 -2.33
CA ASP A 132 23.75 2.31 -2.70
C ASP A 132 24.88 1.40 -3.20
N GLY A 133 24.67 0.08 -3.23
CA GLY A 133 25.67 -0.89 -3.63
C GLY A 133 26.75 -1.16 -2.59
N ALA A 134 26.73 -0.52 -1.43
CA ALA A 134 27.64 -0.82 -0.35
C ALA A 134 27.10 -1.98 0.50
N ALA A 135 27.97 -2.94 0.80
CA ALA A 135 27.58 -4.09 1.62
C ALA A 135 27.10 -3.61 3.01
N GLY A 136 25.85 -3.84 3.32
CA GLY A 136 25.24 -3.47 4.59
C GLY A 136 24.86 -2.00 4.73
N ALA A 137 25.01 -1.19 3.69
CA ALA A 137 24.40 0.13 3.66
C ALA A 137 22.90 -0.03 3.46
N ASP A 138 22.16 0.56 4.36
CA ASP A 138 20.71 0.59 4.34
C ASP A 138 20.32 2.05 4.14
N GLU A 139 19.54 2.28 3.11
CA GLU A 139 18.99 3.61 2.88
C GLU A 139 18.17 4.02 4.08
N SER A 140 18.39 5.20 4.59
CA SER A 140 17.69 5.71 5.78
C SER A 140 16.30 6.23 5.48
N ASP A 141 15.84 6.08 4.26
CA ASP A 141 14.49 6.47 3.89
C ASP A 141 13.43 5.44 4.34
N PRO A 142 12.16 5.84 4.49
CA PRO A 142 11.12 4.95 5.00
C PRO A 142 10.75 3.80 4.06
N ASP A 143 11.14 3.86 2.80
CA ASP A 143 10.87 2.87 1.77
C ASP A 143 12.12 2.07 1.37
N GLY A 144 13.17 2.16 2.19
CA GLY A 144 14.46 1.56 1.94
C GLY A 144 14.42 0.09 1.52
N ALA A 145 15.32 -0.28 0.66
CA ALA A 145 15.49 -1.65 0.23
C ALA A 145 16.97 -2.01 0.24
N SER A 146 17.27 -3.30 0.41
CA SER A 146 18.64 -3.81 0.47
C SER A 146 18.72 -5.23 -0.06
N PHE A 147 19.94 -5.67 -0.36
CA PHE A 147 20.23 -7.06 -0.69
C PHE A 147 21.08 -7.68 0.41
N ALA A 148 20.63 -8.77 0.98
CA ALA A 148 21.36 -9.52 1.99
C ALA A 148 21.09 -11.03 1.85
N SER A 149 22.16 -11.83 1.95
CA SER A 149 22.07 -13.30 1.96
C SER A 149 21.23 -13.89 0.82
N GLY A 150 21.36 -13.34 -0.39
CA GLY A 150 20.61 -13.82 -1.57
C GLY A 150 19.17 -13.33 -1.67
N THR A 151 18.75 -12.43 -0.80
CA THR A 151 17.36 -11.93 -0.75
C THR A 151 17.32 -10.41 -0.86
N ILE A 152 16.44 -9.90 -1.71
CA ILE A 152 16.04 -8.50 -1.75
C ILE A 152 15.01 -8.28 -0.66
N GLY A 153 15.32 -7.40 0.29
CA GLY A 153 14.37 -6.91 1.29
C GLY A 153 13.93 -5.50 0.92
N ALA A 154 12.64 -5.23 0.91
CA ALA A 154 12.14 -3.87 0.70
C ALA A 154 11.00 -3.54 1.66
N ARG A 155 10.86 -2.27 2.00
CA ARG A 155 9.87 -1.78 2.95
C ARG A 155 9.13 -0.59 2.36
N SER A 156 7.86 -0.49 2.73
CA SER A 156 7.05 0.70 2.47
C SER A 156 6.26 1.04 3.73
N THR A 157 6.35 2.29 4.18
CA THR A 157 5.61 2.76 5.36
C THR A 157 4.12 2.73 5.13
N ALA A 158 3.69 3.04 3.90
CA ALA A 158 2.30 3.04 3.52
C ALA A 158 2.11 2.88 2.01
N ILE A 159 1.06 2.13 1.64
CA ILE A 159 0.51 2.10 0.28
C ILE A 159 -0.95 2.51 0.41
N GLY A 160 -1.25 3.73 -0.06
CA GLY A 160 -2.58 4.33 0.05
C GLY A 160 -3.66 3.60 -0.76
N PRO A 161 -4.92 4.01 -0.60
CA PRO A 161 -6.02 3.52 -1.41
C PRO A 161 -5.75 3.67 -2.91
N THR A 162 -6.11 2.68 -3.70
CA THR A 162 -5.98 2.66 -5.17
C THR A 162 -4.58 3.00 -5.68
N SER A 163 -3.55 2.78 -4.84
CA SER A 163 -2.16 3.14 -5.13
C SER A 163 -1.32 1.90 -5.42
N THR A 164 -0.23 2.14 -6.15
CA THR A 164 0.75 1.12 -6.52
C THR A 164 2.14 1.54 -6.07
N ARG A 165 2.95 0.59 -5.62
CA ARG A 165 4.39 0.73 -5.38
C ARG A 165 5.12 -0.35 -6.15
N ALA A 166 6.24 0.00 -6.78
CA ALA A 166 7.06 -0.97 -7.50
C ALA A 166 8.52 -0.87 -7.05
N PHE A 167 9.17 -2.04 -7.05
CA PHE A 167 10.61 -2.18 -6.83
C PHE A 167 11.19 -2.96 -8.00
N ILE A 168 12.30 -2.48 -8.54
CA ILE A 168 13.07 -3.19 -9.56
C ILE A 168 14.45 -3.53 -9.02
N PHE A 169 15.04 -4.59 -9.52
CA PHE A 169 16.45 -4.93 -9.34
C PHE A 169 16.96 -5.70 -10.56
N GLN A 170 18.26 -5.77 -10.70
CA GLN A 170 18.91 -6.45 -11.81
C GLN A 170 19.79 -7.60 -11.33
N ALA A 171 19.92 -8.61 -12.17
CA ALA A 171 20.81 -9.75 -11.94
C ALA A 171 21.39 -10.26 -13.26
N VAL A 172 22.59 -10.80 -13.23
CA VAL A 172 23.25 -11.44 -14.37
C VAL A 172 22.93 -12.92 -14.37
N VAL A 173 22.61 -13.47 -15.53
CA VAL A 173 22.45 -14.91 -15.75
C VAL A 173 23.83 -15.59 -15.65
N ASN A 174 23.92 -16.63 -14.84
CA ASN A 174 25.17 -17.40 -14.63
C ASN A 174 25.48 -18.32 -15.79
#